data_fb1592c0945da234b50df45360908286
#
_entry.id   fb1592c0945da234b50df45360908286
#
_cell.length_a   1.000
_cell.length_b   1.000
_cell.length_c   1.000
_cell.angle_alpha   90.00
_cell.angle_beta   90.00
_cell.angle_gamma   90.00
#
_symmetry.space_group_name_H-M   'P 1'
#
loop_
_entity.id
_entity.type
_entity.pdbx_description
1 polymer ?
#
loop_
_entity_poly.entity_id
_entity_poly.type
_entity_poly.pdbx_seq_one_letter_code
_entity_poly.pdbx_strand_id
1 'polypeptide(L)'
;KQTRGNHFVINASNSLLCYTKDLTVEQLTDIVVSDSWYDDTEGVYWIASKTSALLRYKKGEGVLGRYKPSSPYLSTAQKMYYNNGRILVAPGKSWDDRYSIPGAVLLFEDEKWTEYTSENSGVLQYSYWFADVVSIAVDPVDKNKLYVSTWGEGVYVFENGVATQLFNGLNTGGVLETAVPSKHNFYRIDGLV
;
A
#
# COMPACT_ATOMS: atom_id res chain seq x y z
N LYS A 1 -3.53 -31.05 0.85
CA LYS A 1 -3.49 -32.17 -0.12
C LYS A 1 -4.77 -32.14 -0.92
N GLN A 2 -4.71 -31.81 -2.20
CA GLN A 2 -5.86 -31.88 -3.10
C GLN A 2 -5.50 -32.74 -4.30
N THR A 3 -6.41 -33.58 -4.69
CA THR A 3 -6.37 -34.31 -5.96
C THR A 3 -7.56 -33.88 -6.81
N ARG A 4 -7.29 -33.36 -7.99
CA ARG A 4 -8.31 -33.21 -9.04
C ARG A 4 -7.70 -33.59 -10.39
N GLY A 5 -8.46 -34.31 -11.17
CA GLY A 5 -7.98 -34.82 -12.44
C GLY A 5 -6.74 -35.72 -12.28
N ASN A 6 -5.76 -35.52 -13.13
CA ASN A 6 -4.51 -36.25 -13.18
C ASN A 6 -3.36 -35.59 -12.40
N HIS A 7 -3.66 -34.59 -11.58
CA HIS A 7 -2.65 -33.82 -10.85
C HIS A 7 -2.83 -33.93 -9.35
N PHE A 8 -1.68 -33.99 -8.68
CA PHE A 8 -1.61 -34.08 -7.23
C PHE A 8 -0.70 -32.96 -6.73
N VAL A 9 -1.19 -32.14 -5.82
CA VAL A 9 -0.49 -30.97 -5.34
C VAL A 9 -0.19 -31.10 -3.86
N ILE A 10 1.05 -30.84 -3.47
CA ILE A 10 1.49 -30.81 -2.07
C ILE A 10 2.00 -29.40 -1.76
N ASN A 11 1.37 -28.76 -0.81
CA ASN A 11 1.86 -27.52 -0.24
C ASN A 11 2.93 -27.83 0.81
N ALA A 12 4.16 -27.45 0.57
CA ALA A 12 5.25 -27.48 1.55
C ALA A 12 5.50 -26.06 2.08
N SER A 13 6.21 -25.91 3.18
CA SER A 13 6.32 -24.62 3.91
C SER A 13 6.72 -23.42 3.02
N ASN A 14 7.60 -23.62 2.05
CA ASN A 14 8.09 -22.58 1.14
C ASN A 14 8.08 -23.02 -0.31
N SER A 15 7.32 -24.06 -0.64
CA SER A 15 7.26 -24.57 -2.01
C SER A 15 5.95 -25.29 -2.29
N LEU A 16 5.58 -25.30 -3.54
CA LEU A 16 4.49 -26.08 -4.08
C LEU A 16 5.08 -27.21 -4.91
N LEU A 17 4.71 -28.44 -4.61
CA LEU A 17 5.08 -29.62 -5.37
C LEU A 17 3.89 -30.06 -6.21
N CYS A 18 4.04 -30.03 -7.52
CA CYS A 18 3.02 -30.40 -8.47
C CYS A 18 3.41 -31.75 -9.11
N TYR A 19 2.63 -32.79 -8.85
CA TYR A 19 2.82 -34.11 -9.42
C TYR A 19 1.82 -34.38 -10.54
N THR A 20 2.32 -34.90 -11.64
CA THR A 20 1.49 -35.44 -12.70
C THR A 20 1.09 -36.89 -12.41
N LYS A 21 0.20 -37.48 -13.22
CA LYS A 21 -0.19 -38.88 -13.14
C LYS A 21 1.01 -39.83 -13.21
N ASP A 22 2.03 -39.47 -13.97
CA ASP A 22 3.25 -40.26 -14.16
C ASP A 22 4.30 -39.99 -13.05
N LEU A 23 3.88 -39.37 -11.93
CA LEU A 23 4.72 -39.02 -10.79
C LEU A 23 5.90 -38.09 -11.14
N THR A 24 5.86 -37.44 -12.30
CA THR A 24 6.79 -36.36 -12.56
C THR A 24 6.46 -35.19 -11.66
N VAL A 25 7.47 -34.58 -11.07
CA VAL A 25 7.31 -33.49 -10.12
C VAL A 25 7.86 -32.19 -10.71
N GLU A 26 7.11 -31.11 -10.48
CA GLU A 26 7.61 -29.76 -10.64
C GLU A 26 7.54 -29.07 -9.28
N GLN A 27 8.64 -28.53 -8.87
CA GLN A 27 8.72 -27.76 -7.62
C GLN A 27 8.77 -26.28 -7.94
N LEU A 28 7.82 -25.53 -7.39
CA LEU A 28 7.83 -24.07 -7.37
C LEU A 28 8.44 -23.62 -6.05
N THR A 29 9.57 -22.94 -6.11
CA THR A 29 10.27 -22.38 -4.95
C THR A 29 9.86 -20.92 -4.73
N ASP A 30 10.16 -20.41 -3.54
CA ASP A 30 9.95 -18.99 -3.15
C ASP A 30 8.49 -18.52 -3.13
N ILE A 31 7.54 -19.48 -3.11
CA ILE A 31 6.13 -19.19 -2.94
C ILE A 31 5.66 -19.80 -1.62
N VAL A 32 5.29 -18.95 -0.67
CA VAL A 32 4.65 -19.40 0.56
C VAL A 32 3.18 -19.68 0.28
N VAL A 33 2.85 -20.95 0.09
CA VAL A 33 1.52 -21.42 -0.35
C VAL A 33 0.60 -21.60 0.85
N SER A 34 -0.60 -21.03 0.79
CA SER A 34 -1.71 -21.33 1.71
C SER A 34 -2.55 -22.47 1.17
N ASP A 35 -2.92 -22.37 -0.09
CA ASP A 35 -3.73 -23.36 -0.79
C ASP A 35 -3.46 -23.30 -2.29
N SER A 36 -3.88 -24.35 -3.01
CA SER A 36 -3.69 -24.43 -4.45
C SER A 36 -4.73 -25.30 -5.11
N TRP A 37 -5.03 -24.97 -6.35
CA TRP A 37 -6.03 -25.65 -7.17
C TRP A 37 -5.54 -25.80 -8.59
N TYR A 38 -5.68 -26.98 -9.16
CA TYR A 38 -5.41 -27.21 -10.58
C TYR A 38 -6.69 -27.09 -11.40
N ASP A 39 -6.66 -26.27 -12.42
CA ASP A 39 -7.72 -26.11 -13.41
C ASP A 39 -7.40 -26.97 -14.63
N ASP A 40 -8.13 -28.09 -14.74
CA ASP A 40 -7.94 -29.05 -15.84
C ASP A 40 -8.34 -28.46 -17.20
N THR A 41 -9.23 -27.46 -17.22
CA THR A 41 -9.74 -26.86 -18.46
C THR A 41 -8.69 -25.96 -19.11
N GLU A 42 -8.01 -25.16 -18.27
CA GLU A 42 -7.01 -24.21 -18.74
C GLU A 42 -5.57 -24.76 -18.61
N GLY A 43 -5.39 -25.86 -17.90
CA GLY A 43 -4.07 -26.45 -17.64
C GLY A 43 -3.20 -25.57 -16.74
N VAL A 44 -3.81 -24.87 -15.78
CA VAL A 44 -3.11 -23.93 -14.89
C VAL A 44 -3.31 -24.28 -13.42
N TYR A 45 -2.36 -23.86 -12.60
CA TYR A 45 -2.49 -23.87 -11.15
C TYR A 45 -2.92 -22.50 -10.65
N TRP A 46 -3.96 -22.46 -9.86
CA TRP A 46 -4.32 -21.32 -9.03
C TRP A 46 -3.69 -21.50 -7.66
N ILE A 47 -2.88 -20.55 -7.22
CA ILE A 47 -2.08 -20.65 -5.99
C ILE A 47 -2.43 -19.49 -5.08
N ALA A 48 -3.05 -19.77 -3.93
CA ALA A 48 -3.23 -18.80 -2.87
C ALA A 48 -1.91 -18.66 -2.10
N SER A 49 -1.21 -17.55 -2.30
CA SER A 49 0.05 -17.26 -1.63
C SER A 49 -0.17 -16.36 -0.42
N LYS A 50 0.52 -16.62 0.67
CA LYS A 50 0.49 -15.75 1.86
C LYS A 50 1.14 -14.38 1.62
N THR A 51 2.05 -14.31 0.65
CA THR A 51 2.88 -13.11 0.41
C THR A 51 2.62 -12.45 -0.93
N SER A 52 2.05 -13.19 -1.89
CA SER A 52 1.99 -12.76 -3.30
C SER A 52 0.58 -12.75 -3.87
N ALA A 53 -0.46 -12.82 -3.02
CA ALA A 53 -1.87 -12.86 -3.42
C ALA A 53 -2.27 -14.15 -4.16
N LEU A 54 -3.24 -14.10 -5.07
CA LEU A 54 -3.66 -15.22 -5.90
C LEU A 54 -2.81 -15.24 -7.18
N LEU A 55 -2.11 -16.33 -7.40
CA LEU A 55 -1.27 -16.52 -8.58
C LEU A 55 -1.94 -17.47 -9.56
N ARG A 56 -1.84 -17.17 -10.84
CA ARG A 56 -2.15 -18.09 -11.94
C ARG A 56 -0.83 -18.55 -12.56
N TYR A 57 -0.55 -19.82 -12.44
CA TYR A 57 0.72 -20.43 -12.86
C TYR A 57 0.51 -21.53 -13.89
N LYS A 58 1.33 -21.59 -14.90
CA LYS A 58 1.32 -22.66 -15.89
C LYS A 58 2.68 -23.28 -16.02
N LYS A 59 2.73 -24.61 -16.04
CA LYS A 59 3.94 -25.38 -16.20
C LYS A 59 4.66 -25.01 -17.50
N GLY A 60 5.95 -24.72 -17.41
CA GLY A 60 6.79 -24.32 -18.55
C GLY A 60 6.66 -22.83 -18.93
N GLU A 61 5.61 -22.14 -18.52
CA GLU A 61 5.40 -20.71 -18.80
C GLU A 61 5.59 -19.81 -17.57
N GLY A 62 5.50 -20.41 -16.35
CA GLY A 62 5.69 -19.68 -15.11
C GLY A 62 4.43 -18.98 -14.62
N VAL A 63 4.59 -17.88 -13.90
CA VAL A 63 3.47 -17.06 -13.37
C VAL A 63 2.86 -16.23 -14.49
N LEU A 64 1.65 -16.58 -14.89
CA LEU A 64 0.88 -15.89 -15.93
C LEU A 64 0.17 -14.63 -15.41
N GLY A 65 -0.14 -14.58 -14.11
CA GLY A 65 -0.85 -13.45 -13.51
C GLY A 65 -0.80 -13.47 -12.00
N ARG A 66 -0.91 -12.26 -11.42
CA ARG A 66 -1.04 -12.02 -9.99
C ARG A 66 -2.30 -11.20 -9.76
N TYR A 67 -3.20 -11.73 -8.94
CA TYR A 67 -4.50 -11.11 -8.68
C TYR A 67 -4.57 -10.72 -7.22
N LYS A 68 -4.60 -9.42 -6.96
CA LYS A 68 -4.87 -8.86 -5.63
C LYS A 68 -6.26 -8.24 -5.64
N PRO A 69 -7.07 -8.42 -4.59
CA PRO A 69 -8.23 -7.56 -4.41
C PRO A 69 -7.77 -6.10 -4.32
N SER A 70 -8.59 -5.18 -4.78
CA SER A 70 -8.35 -3.78 -4.49
C SER A 70 -8.48 -3.59 -2.97
N SER A 71 -7.40 -3.19 -2.34
CA SER A 71 -7.34 -2.98 -0.89
C SER A 71 -6.41 -1.82 -0.59
N PRO A 72 -6.63 -1.07 0.49
CA PRO A 72 -5.73 0.01 0.86
C PRO A 72 -4.35 -0.55 1.26
N TYR A 73 -3.32 0.23 1.01
CA TYR A 73 -1.93 -0.06 1.37
C TYR A 73 -1.74 -0.31 2.88
N LEU A 74 -2.48 0.44 3.69
CA LEU A 74 -2.49 0.31 5.15
C LEU A 74 -3.91 0.02 5.63
N SER A 75 -4.04 -0.78 6.69
CA SER A 75 -5.31 -1.10 7.33
C SER A 75 -5.70 -0.13 8.46
N THR A 76 -4.87 0.88 8.71
CA THR A 76 -5.14 1.93 9.70
C THR A 76 -5.86 3.11 9.05
N ALA A 77 -6.73 3.76 9.80
CA ALA A 77 -7.42 4.98 9.38
C ALA A 77 -7.53 5.91 10.59
N GLN A 78 -6.82 7.03 10.55
CA GLN A 78 -6.91 8.09 11.56
C GLN A 78 -8.08 9.03 11.27
N LYS A 79 -8.15 9.51 10.04
CA LYS A 79 -9.23 10.36 9.54
C LYS A 79 -9.65 9.95 8.14
N MET A 80 -10.92 10.17 7.83
CA MET A 80 -11.47 9.95 6.50
C MET A 80 -12.19 11.21 6.04
N TYR A 81 -12.12 11.49 4.75
CA TYR A 81 -12.76 12.61 4.09
C TYR A 81 -13.50 12.13 2.86
N TYR A 82 -14.73 12.57 2.72
CA TYR A 82 -15.50 12.36 1.50
C TYR A 82 -15.48 13.62 0.65
N ASN A 83 -15.15 13.46 -0.62
CA ASN A 83 -15.16 14.57 -1.58
C ASN A 83 -15.60 14.05 -2.96
N ASN A 84 -16.79 14.44 -3.40
CA ASN A 84 -17.30 14.19 -4.75
C ASN A 84 -17.11 12.76 -5.26
N GLY A 85 -17.61 11.77 -4.53
CA GLY A 85 -17.52 10.35 -4.90
C GLY A 85 -16.21 9.67 -4.50
N ARG A 86 -15.26 10.41 -3.92
CA ARG A 86 -13.98 9.88 -3.45
C ARG A 86 -13.94 9.81 -1.92
N ILE A 87 -13.30 8.78 -1.41
CA ILE A 87 -12.92 8.69 0.00
C ILE A 87 -11.41 8.83 0.09
N LEU A 88 -10.95 9.81 0.85
CA LEU A 88 -9.53 9.97 1.18
C LEU A 88 -9.32 9.54 2.63
N VAL A 89 -8.28 8.77 2.88
CA VAL A 89 -7.94 8.26 4.22
C VAL A 89 -6.53 8.66 4.58
N ALA A 90 -6.42 9.31 5.73
CA ALA A 90 -5.15 9.58 6.41
C ALA A 90 -4.89 8.42 7.40
N PRO A 91 -3.91 7.55 7.15
CA PRO A 91 -3.73 6.34 7.94
C PRO A 91 -2.81 6.51 9.15
N GLY A 92 -2.20 7.68 9.33
CA GLY A 92 -1.21 7.96 10.34
C GLY A 92 -1.74 7.95 11.77
N LYS A 93 -0.92 8.41 12.70
CA LYS A 93 -1.27 8.57 14.11
C LYS A 93 -0.82 9.90 14.64
N SER A 94 -1.57 10.42 15.62
CA SER A 94 -1.20 11.56 16.44
C SER A 94 -1.30 11.17 17.92
N TRP A 95 -0.46 11.77 18.77
CA TRP A 95 -0.52 11.60 20.23
C TRP A 95 -0.41 10.16 20.76
N ASP A 96 0.28 9.28 20.02
CA ASP A 96 0.56 7.91 20.44
C ASP A 96 2.06 7.77 20.78
N ASP A 97 2.40 6.84 21.66
CA ASP A 97 3.78 6.49 22.04
C ASP A 97 4.55 5.81 20.91
N ARG A 98 3.85 5.39 19.85
CA ARG A 98 4.42 4.69 18.70
C ARG A 98 4.04 5.38 17.40
N TYR A 99 4.80 6.40 17.06
CA TYR A 99 4.76 7.04 15.74
C TYR A 99 5.47 6.19 14.70
N SER A 100 5.48 6.70 13.48
CA SER A 100 6.16 6.12 12.33
C SER A 100 5.32 5.06 11.60
N ILE A 101 4.03 5.31 11.49
CA ILE A 101 3.23 4.64 10.47
C ILE A 101 3.73 5.12 9.12
N PRO A 102 4.13 4.21 8.21
CA PRO A 102 4.58 4.61 6.88
C PRO A 102 3.62 5.61 6.23
N GLY A 103 4.16 6.69 5.71
CA GLY A 103 3.35 7.75 5.12
C GLY A 103 2.63 7.24 3.87
N ALA A 104 1.33 7.49 3.86
CA ALA A 104 0.49 7.21 2.71
C ALA A 104 -0.71 8.15 2.67
N VAL A 105 -1.14 8.53 1.48
CA VAL A 105 -2.47 9.04 1.21
C VAL A 105 -3.23 7.90 0.53
N LEU A 106 -4.34 7.46 1.12
CA LEU A 106 -5.16 6.41 0.54
C LEU A 106 -6.38 7.04 -0.11
N LEU A 107 -6.60 6.77 -1.37
CA LEU A 107 -7.72 7.27 -2.16
C LEU A 107 -8.56 6.10 -2.65
N PHE A 108 -9.85 6.11 -2.36
CA PHE A 108 -10.83 5.19 -2.91
C PHE A 108 -11.77 5.93 -3.86
N GLU A 109 -11.76 5.55 -5.13
CA GLU A 109 -12.60 6.10 -6.20
C GLU A 109 -12.89 4.96 -7.20
N ASP A 110 -14.11 4.87 -7.72
CA ASP A 110 -14.52 3.88 -8.72
C ASP A 110 -14.19 2.43 -8.30
N GLU A 111 -14.51 2.08 -7.06
CA GLU A 111 -14.29 0.75 -6.46
C GLU A 111 -12.82 0.32 -6.39
N LYS A 112 -11.89 1.26 -6.53
CA LYS A 112 -10.44 1.01 -6.51
C LYS A 112 -9.74 1.86 -5.47
N TRP A 113 -8.72 1.27 -4.87
CA TRP A 113 -7.76 1.98 -4.05
C TRP A 113 -6.56 2.44 -4.86
N THR A 114 -6.18 3.68 -4.65
CA THR A 114 -4.92 4.27 -5.11
C THR A 114 -4.19 4.79 -3.88
N GLU A 115 -2.91 4.60 -3.82
CA GLU A 115 -2.06 5.06 -2.73
C GLU A 115 -0.92 5.93 -3.23
N TYR A 116 -0.65 7.02 -2.50
CA TYR A 116 0.53 7.87 -2.69
C TYR A 116 1.46 7.68 -1.49
N THR A 117 2.57 6.99 -1.72
CA THR A 117 3.54 6.57 -0.71
C THR A 117 4.91 7.20 -0.97
N SER A 118 5.88 6.95 -0.10
CA SER A 118 7.26 7.39 -0.34
C SER A 118 7.88 6.82 -1.63
N GLU A 119 7.40 5.66 -2.09
CA GLU A 119 7.97 4.97 -3.25
C GLU A 119 7.47 5.54 -4.59
N ASN A 120 6.25 6.09 -4.64
CA ASN A 120 5.60 6.44 -5.89
C ASN A 120 5.15 7.90 -6.03
N SER A 121 5.30 8.72 -4.99
CA SER A 121 4.78 10.08 -4.99
C SER A 121 5.84 11.18 -4.96
N GLY A 122 7.11 10.85 -5.00
CA GLY A 122 8.20 11.83 -5.03
C GLY A 122 8.44 12.58 -3.73
N VAL A 123 7.80 12.20 -2.62
CA VAL A 123 7.99 12.86 -1.31
C VAL A 123 9.44 12.82 -0.82
N LEU A 124 10.23 11.81 -1.21
CA LEU A 124 11.61 11.65 -0.79
C LEU A 124 12.54 12.78 -1.26
N GLN A 125 12.14 13.57 -2.26
CA GLN A 125 12.89 14.78 -2.64
C GLN A 125 12.81 15.89 -1.61
N TYR A 126 11.80 15.83 -0.70
CA TYR A 126 11.60 16.83 0.36
C TYR A 126 12.03 16.31 1.72
N SER A 127 11.77 15.05 2.01
CA SER A 127 12.14 14.41 3.27
C SER A 127 12.30 12.91 3.12
N TYR A 128 13.27 12.34 3.86
CA TYR A 128 13.45 10.88 3.95
C TYR A 128 12.47 10.22 4.92
N TRP A 129 11.73 11.01 5.69
CA TRP A 129 10.82 10.49 6.72
C TRP A 129 9.37 10.89 6.47
N PHE A 130 8.82 10.45 5.37
CA PHE A 130 7.38 10.58 5.13
C PHE A 130 6.63 9.55 5.98
N ALA A 131 6.01 10.02 7.06
CA ALA A 131 5.30 9.18 8.03
C ALA A 131 4.12 9.93 8.66
N ASP A 132 3.22 9.18 9.28
CA ASP A 132 2.13 9.67 10.11
C ASP A 132 1.29 10.77 9.43
N VAL A 133 0.72 10.45 8.27
CA VAL A 133 -0.27 11.30 7.61
C VAL A 133 -1.53 11.34 8.46
N VAL A 134 -1.87 12.50 9.02
CA VAL A 134 -2.94 12.65 10.01
C VAL A 134 -4.15 13.43 9.52
N SER A 135 -3.99 14.23 8.47
CA SER A 135 -5.11 14.99 7.89
C SER A 135 -4.89 15.24 6.40
N ILE A 136 -5.98 15.32 5.66
CA ILE A 136 -5.98 15.60 4.22
C ILE A 136 -7.06 16.65 3.97
N ALA A 137 -6.76 17.67 3.18
CA ALA A 137 -7.74 18.59 2.61
C ALA A 137 -7.61 18.57 1.09
N VAL A 138 -8.74 18.71 0.42
CA VAL A 138 -8.80 18.81 -1.05
C VAL A 138 -8.90 20.27 -1.44
N ASP A 139 -8.16 20.68 -2.45
CA ASP A 139 -8.28 22.02 -3.00
C ASP A 139 -9.72 22.24 -3.52
N PRO A 140 -10.37 23.36 -3.19
CA PRO A 140 -11.77 23.59 -3.58
C PRO A 140 -11.98 23.75 -5.10
N VAL A 141 -10.92 24.04 -5.84
CA VAL A 141 -10.98 24.24 -7.30
C VAL A 141 -10.44 23.04 -8.07
N ASP A 142 -9.37 22.41 -7.57
CA ASP A 142 -8.74 21.25 -8.21
C ASP A 142 -8.83 20.01 -7.32
N LYS A 143 -9.71 19.08 -7.67
CA LYS A 143 -9.87 17.80 -6.94
C LYS A 143 -8.62 16.95 -6.86
N ASN A 144 -7.65 17.17 -7.73
CA ASN A 144 -6.40 16.38 -7.77
C ASN A 144 -5.26 17.06 -6.99
N LYS A 145 -5.54 18.24 -6.45
CA LYS A 145 -4.62 18.93 -5.54
C LYS A 145 -5.03 18.68 -4.10
N LEU A 146 -4.11 18.12 -3.33
CA LEU A 146 -4.31 17.73 -1.94
C LEU A 146 -3.30 18.42 -1.05
N TYR A 147 -3.77 18.86 0.12
CA TYR A 147 -2.93 19.31 1.22
C TYR A 147 -2.92 18.18 2.26
N VAL A 148 -1.73 17.71 2.62
CA VAL A 148 -1.55 16.50 3.44
C VAL A 148 -0.70 16.84 4.64
N SER A 149 -1.28 16.84 5.83
CA SER A 149 -0.53 17.10 7.06
C SER A 149 0.04 15.83 7.65
N THR A 150 1.20 15.97 8.27
CA THR A 150 1.91 14.92 8.97
C THR A 150 2.11 15.25 10.44
N TRP A 151 2.37 14.23 11.25
CA TRP A 151 2.65 14.42 12.67
C TRP A 151 4.12 14.74 12.98
N GLY A 152 4.89 15.16 11.98
CA GLY A 152 6.30 15.46 12.20
C GLY A 152 6.93 16.43 11.22
N GLU A 153 6.51 16.45 9.97
CA GLU A 153 7.22 17.14 8.91
C GLU A 153 6.54 18.42 8.38
N GLY A 154 5.28 18.62 8.72
CA GLY A 154 4.51 19.77 8.23
C GLY A 154 3.42 19.36 7.25
N VAL A 155 3.21 20.17 6.21
CA VAL A 155 2.16 19.99 5.19
C VAL A 155 2.77 19.77 3.83
N TYR A 156 2.50 18.62 3.23
CA TYR A 156 2.79 18.36 1.83
C TYR A 156 1.67 18.84 0.91
N VAL A 157 2.02 19.32 -0.26
CA VAL A 157 1.10 19.54 -1.36
C VAL A 157 1.32 18.45 -2.40
N PHE A 158 0.24 17.75 -2.75
CA PHE A 158 0.23 16.78 -3.83
C PHE A 158 -0.57 17.32 -5.00
N GLU A 159 -0.06 17.17 -6.20
CA GLU A 159 -0.76 17.48 -7.45
C GLU A 159 -0.71 16.24 -8.34
N ASN A 160 -1.88 15.72 -8.71
CA ASN A 160 -1.99 14.47 -9.50
C ASN A 160 -1.22 13.28 -8.88
N GLY A 161 -1.21 13.18 -7.56
CA GLY A 161 -0.55 12.11 -6.82
C GLY A 161 0.94 12.28 -6.60
N VAL A 162 1.54 13.38 -7.06
CA VAL A 162 2.94 13.70 -6.89
C VAL A 162 3.10 14.84 -5.89
N ALA A 163 4.00 14.70 -4.91
CA ALA A 163 4.34 15.77 -3.98
C ALA A 163 5.11 16.88 -4.71
N THR A 164 4.58 18.09 -4.66
CA THR A 164 5.15 19.26 -5.34
C THR A 164 5.75 20.26 -4.37
N GLN A 165 5.34 20.24 -3.09
CA GLN A 165 5.85 21.14 -2.07
C GLN A 165 5.77 20.49 -0.69
N LEU A 166 6.61 20.98 0.23
CA LEU A 166 6.52 20.74 1.67
C LEU A 166 6.61 22.08 2.40
N PHE A 167 5.57 22.40 3.17
CA PHE A 167 5.55 23.55 4.06
C PHE A 167 5.89 23.14 5.49
N ASN A 168 6.89 23.76 6.07
CA ASN A 168 7.30 23.58 7.46
C ASN A 168 7.94 24.87 8.02
N GLY A 169 8.45 24.86 9.24
CA GLY A 169 9.03 26.05 9.86
C GLY A 169 10.27 26.57 9.16
N LEU A 170 10.94 25.78 8.33
CA LEU A 170 12.14 26.21 7.62
C LEU A 170 11.83 27.13 6.44
N ASN A 171 10.64 27.02 5.85
CA ASN A 171 10.27 27.74 4.63
C ASN A 171 8.99 28.58 4.74
N THR A 172 8.37 28.63 5.91
CA THR A 172 7.18 29.44 6.16
C THR A 172 7.44 30.71 6.99
N GLY A 173 8.70 31.08 7.17
CA GLY A 173 9.08 32.27 7.96
C GLY A 173 8.64 32.21 9.42
N GLY A 174 8.58 31.00 10.01
CA GLY A 174 8.16 30.78 11.39
C GLY A 174 6.65 30.66 11.60
N VAL A 175 5.85 30.68 10.53
CA VAL A 175 4.37 30.47 10.64
C VAL A 175 4.04 29.08 11.15
N LEU A 176 4.80 28.07 10.68
CA LEU A 176 4.73 26.71 11.20
C LEU A 176 5.91 26.49 12.15
N GLU A 177 5.69 26.69 13.43
CA GLU A 177 6.72 26.46 14.43
C GLU A 177 6.74 25.02 14.94
N THR A 178 7.90 24.58 15.44
CA THR A 178 7.99 23.26 16.07
C THR A 178 7.25 23.25 17.41
N ALA A 179 6.37 22.29 17.58
CA ALA A 179 5.65 22.11 18.85
C ALA A 179 6.54 21.55 19.97
N VAL A 180 7.70 20.99 19.63
CA VAL A 180 8.62 20.36 20.56
C VAL A 180 10.01 20.94 20.35
N PRO A 181 10.50 21.78 21.27
CA PRO A 181 11.88 22.26 21.23
C PRO A 181 12.83 21.07 21.44
N SER A 182 13.32 20.51 20.38
CA SER A 182 14.27 19.38 20.42
C SER A 182 15.31 19.54 19.32
N LYS A 183 16.28 18.63 19.29
CA LYS A 183 17.27 18.57 18.20
C LYS A 183 16.65 18.26 16.82
N HIS A 184 15.41 17.80 16.81
CA HIS A 184 14.61 17.53 15.62
C HIS A 184 13.43 18.49 15.58
N ASN A 185 13.29 19.19 14.49
CA ASN A 185 12.19 20.12 14.27
C ASN A 185 10.93 19.32 13.88
N PHE A 186 10.08 19.02 14.85
CA PHE A 186 8.80 18.34 14.60
C PHE A 186 7.70 19.37 14.34
N TYR A 187 7.23 19.44 13.09
CA TYR A 187 6.13 20.29 12.68
C TYR A 187 4.83 19.48 12.67
N ARG A 188 4.15 19.44 13.83
CA ARG A 188 2.95 18.62 14.06
C ARG A 188 1.70 19.39 13.67
N ILE A 189 0.97 18.90 12.68
CA ILE A 189 -0.23 19.54 12.17
C ILE A 189 -1.34 18.48 12.12
N ASP A 190 -2.34 18.60 13.01
CA ASP A 190 -3.41 17.61 13.16
C ASP A 190 -4.69 17.93 12.40
N GLY A 191 -4.85 19.11 11.86
CA GLY A 191 -6.09 19.51 11.19
C GLY A 191 -5.87 20.37 9.97
N LEU A 192 -6.47 19.94 8.86
CA LEU A 192 -6.70 20.76 7.66
C LEU A 192 -8.20 20.81 7.38
N VAL A 193 -8.70 21.96 6.95
CA VAL A 193 -10.11 22.20 6.61
C VAL A 193 -10.19 22.95 5.29
#